data_28624a571aa132807465fff3ff3428cb
#
_entry.id   28624a571aa132807465fff3ff3428cb
#
_cell.length_a   1.000
_cell.length_b   1.000
_cell.length_c   1.000
_cell.angle_alpha   90.00
_cell.angle_beta   90.00
_cell.angle_gamma   90.00
#
_symmetry.space_group_name_H-M   'P 1'
#
loop_
_entity.id
_entity.type
_entity.pdbx_description
1 polymer ?
#
loop_
_entity_poly.entity_id
_entity_poly.type
_entity_poly.pdbx_seq_one_letter_code
_entity_poly.pdbx_strand_id
1 'polypeptide(L)'
;MGDNPVFHTPVFVLTHHARPPIEMDGGTTFHFIDASPAEALDAARRAVDGLDVRIGGGPATIRAFLAADLVDHLHIVVAPIVLGRGEPLWDGLEGLERRFSTEAVSSPSGVTHLTFTRR
;
A
#
# COMPACT_ATOMS: atom_id res chain seq x y z
N MET A 1 12.75 13.43 -5.21
CA MET A 1 11.94 13.33 -6.44
C MET A 1 11.89 14.60 -7.26
N GLY A 2 12.32 15.73 -6.75
CA GLY A 2 12.28 17.00 -7.45
C GLY A 2 10.84 17.48 -7.69
N ASP A 3 10.69 18.32 -8.69
CA ASP A 3 9.42 18.99 -8.98
C ASP A 3 8.44 18.11 -9.76
N ASN A 4 8.87 16.93 -10.20
CA ASN A 4 8.06 16.03 -11.01
C ASN A 4 7.85 14.72 -10.26
N PRO A 5 6.77 14.59 -9.50
CA PRO A 5 6.51 13.35 -8.74
C PRO A 5 6.38 12.15 -9.66
N VAL A 6 6.73 10.97 -9.12
CA VAL A 6 6.63 9.70 -9.84
C VAL A 6 5.18 9.40 -10.23
N PHE A 7 4.24 9.79 -9.37
CA PHE A 7 2.82 9.53 -9.60
C PHE A 7 2.13 10.79 -10.12
N HIS A 8 1.40 10.65 -11.23
CA HIS A 8 0.59 11.72 -11.80
C HIS A 8 -0.90 11.48 -11.55
N THR A 9 -1.22 10.92 -10.38
CA THR A 9 -2.56 10.54 -9.98
C THR A 9 -2.88 11.12 -8.60
N PRO A 10 -4.15 11.23 -8.23
CA PRO A 10 -4.50 11.64 -6.86
C PRO A 10 -3.89 10.70 -5.82
N VAL A 11 -3.38 11.26 -4.74
CA VAL A 11 -2.81 10.52 -3.62
C VAL A 11 -3.62 10.85 -2.38
N PHE A 12 -4.13 9.82 -1.70
CA PHE A 12 -4.88 9.97 -0.46
C PHE A 12 -4.00 9.53 0.70
N VAL A 13 -3.74 10.46 1.63
CA VAL A 13 -2.93 10.19 2.82
C VAL A 13 -3.86 10.04 4.01
N LEU A 14 -3.85 8.85 4.63
CA LEU A 14 -4.59 8.61 5.85
C LEU A 14 -3.89 9.27 7.03
N THR A 15 -4.61 10.11 7.75
CA THR A 15 -4.05 10.85 8.89
C THR A 15 -5.15 11.19 9.88
N HIS A 16 -4.78 11.35 11.15
CA HIS A 16 -5.70 11.88 12.18
C HIS A 16 -5.75 13.41 12.18
N HIS A 17 -4.99 14.04 11.30
CA HIS A 17 -4.89 15.50 11.20
C HIS A 17 -5.16 15.92 9.76
N ALA A 18 -6.44 15.92 9.36
CA ALA A 18 -6.83 16.32 8.02
C ALA A 18 -6.39 17.77 7.76
N ARG A 19 -5.97 18.04 6.54
CA ARG A 19 -5.51 19.36 6.11
C ARG A 19 -5.93 19.59 4.66
N PRO A 20 -5.89 20.85 4.17
CA PRO A 20 -6.23 21.12 2.77
C PRO A 20 -5.36 20.34 1.80
N PRO A 21 -5.89 19.94 0.64
CA PRO A 21 -5.11 19.25 -0.39
C PRO A 21 -3.92 20.08 -0.85
N ILE A 22 -2.86 19.40 -1.25
CA ILE A 22 -1.65 20.02 -1.82
C ILE A 22 -1.51 19.56 -3.25
N GLU A 23 -1.52 20.51 -4.19
CA GLU A 23 -1.26 20.22 -5.59
C GLU A 23 0.25 20.26 -5.85
N MET A 24 0.75 19.25 -6.54
CA MET A 24 2.14 19.15 -6.93
C MET A 24 2.29 19.41 -8.43
N ASP A 25 3.47 19.82 -8.85
CA ASP A 25 3.79 19.95 -10.27
C ASP A 25 3.61 18.59 -10.94
N GLY A 26 3.11 18.58 -12.17
CA GLY A 26 2.83 17.34 -12.89
C GLY A 26 1.42 16.78 -12.67
N GLY A 27 0.56 17.50 -11.96
CA GLY A 27 -0.86 17.15 -11.81
C GLY A 27 -1.19 16.21 -10.67
N THR A 28 -0.24 15.89 -9.79
CA THR A 28 -0.51 15.09 -8.61
C THR A 28 -1.08 15.96 -7.50
N THR A 29 -2.20 15.52 -6.91
CA THR A 29 -2.80 16.17 -5.75
C THR A 29 -2.76 15.24 -4.56
N PHE A 30 -2.23 15.72 -3.43
CA PHE A 30 -2.22 14.98 -2.18
C PHE A 30 -3.43 15.39 -1.34
N HIS A 31 -4.29 14.41 -1.05
CA HIS A 31 -5.46 14.60 -0.19
C HIS A 31 -5.19 13.99 1.18
N PHE A 32 -5.33 14.78 2.23
CA PHE A 32 -5.11 14.33 3.60
C PHE A 32 -6.46 14.09 4.25
N ILE A 33 -6.79 12.84 4.55
CA ILE A 33 -8.11 12.46 5.04
C ILE A 33 -8.01 11.66 6.34
N ASP A 34 -8.97 11.91 7.23
CA ASP A 34 -9.18 11.11 8.43
C ASP A 34 -10.34 10.17 8.14
N ALA A 35 -10.03 8.94 7.74
CA ALA A 35 -11.01 7.99 7.27
C ALA A 35 -10.57 6.56 7.59
N SER A 36 -11.53 5.64 7.61
CA SER A 36 -11.23 4.22 7.70
C SER A 36 -10.60 3.73 6.39
N PRO A 37 -9.91 2.56 6.39
CA PRO A 37 -9.40 1.98 5.15
C PRO A 37 -10.46 1.84 4.06
N ALA A 38 -11.66 1.39 4.39
CA ALA A 38 -12.73 1.22 3.42
C ALA A 38 -13.19 2.55 2.82
N GLU A 39 -13.33 3.57 3.65
CA GLU A 39 -13.70 4.91 3.20
C GLU A 39 -12.63 5.53 2.31
N ALA A 40 -11.35 5.35 2.68
CA ALA A 40 -10.23 5.84 1.89
C ALA A 40 -10.17 5.16 0.52
N LEU A 41 -10.41 3.85 0.48
CA LEU A 41 -10.43 3.09 -0.77
C LEU A 41 -11.57 3.55 -1.68
N ASP A 42 -12.76 3.78 -1.11
CA ASP A 42 -13.89 4.29 -1.88
C ASP A 42 -13.59 5.67 -2.48
N ALA A 43 -12.97 6.56 -1.70
CA ALA A 43 -12.58 7.88 -2.18
C ALA A 43 -11.58 7.77 -3.34
N ALA A 44 -10.59 6.89 -3.22
CA ALA A 44 -9.59 6.67 -4.24
C ALA A 44 -10.21 6.08 -5.52
N ARG A 45 -11.10 5.10 -5.38
CA ARG A 45 -11.79 4.50 -6.54
C ARG A 45 -12.64 5.50 -7.30
N ARG A 46 -13.33 6.39 -6.59
CA ARG A 46 -14.13 7.44 -7.23
C ARG A 46 -13.25 8.44 -7.98
N ALA A 47 -12.05 8.71 -7.48
CA ALA A 47 -11.15 9.65 -8.12
C ALA A 47 -10.53 9.12 -9.41
N VAL A 48 -10.42 7.79 -9.56
CA VAL A 48 -9.74 7.17 -10.71
C VAL A 48 -10.68 6.41 -11.65
N ASP A 49 -11.96 6.46 -11.41
CA ASP A 49 -13.02 5.96 -12.31
C ASP A 49 -12.75 4.52 -12.80
N GLY A 50 -12.60 3.59 -11.87
CA GLY A 50 -12.47 2.17 -12.18
C GLY A 50 -11.07 1.67 -12.46
N LEU A 51 -10.06 2.53 -12.41
CA LEU A 51 -8.67 2.10 -12.51
C LEU A 51 -8.19 1.47 -11.19
N ASP A 52 -7.07 0.77 -11.26
CA ASP A 52 -6.48 0.14 -10.08
C ASP A 52 -6.03 1.19 -9.06
N VAL A 53 -6.15 0.82 -7.79
CA VAL A 53 -5.69 1.64 -6.67
C VAL A 53 -4.48 0.97 -6.04
N ARG A 54 -3.40 1.73 -5.86
CA ARG A 54 -2.20 1.26 -5.19
C ARG A 54 -2.16 1.78 -3.77
N ILE A 55 -1.86 0.88 -2.84
CA ILE A 55 -1.67 1.24 -1.44
C ILE A 55 -0.17 1.33 -1.17
N GLY A 56 0.29 2.51 -0.83
CA GLY A 56 1.66 2.74 -0.40
C GLY A 56 1.69 3.16 1.05
N GLY A 57 2.89 3.32 1.58
CA GLY A 57 3.08 3.80 2.94
C GLY A 57 3.60 2.75 3.88
N GLY A 58 3.65 3.05 5.17
CA GLY A 58 4.27 2.20 6.16
C GLY A 58 3.51 0.93 6.50
N PRO A 59 4.15 0.03 7.31
CA PRO A 59 3.55 -1.25 7.66
C PRO A 59 2.19 -1.14 8.35
N ALA A 60 1.99 -0.12 9.18
CA ALA A 60 0.73 0.06 9.90
C ALA A 60 -0.44 0.29 8.94
N THR A 61 -0.25 1.12 7.92
CA THR A 61 -1.28 1.37 6.90
C THR A 61 -1.59 0.12 6.11
N ILE A 62 -0.55 -0.59 5.66
CA ILE A 62 -0.72 -1.82 4.90
C ILE A 62 -1.45 -2.88 5.73
N ARG A 63 -1.08 -3.04 7.01
CA ARG A 63 -1.77 -3.97 7.92
C ARG A 63 -3.25 -3.64 8.06
N ALA A 64 -3.59 -2.36 8.15
CA ALA A 64 -4.99 -1.94 8.29
C ALA A 64 -5.82 -2.36 7.08
N PHE A 65 -5.29 -2.20 5.87
CA PHE A 65 -5.98 -2.63 4.64
C PHE A 65 -6.06 -4.16 4.54
N LEU A 66 -5.01 -4.87 4.93
CA LEU A 66 -5.00 -6.33 4.94
C LEU A 66 -5.99 -6.89 5.96
N ALA A 67 -6.04 -6.32 7.15
CA ALA A 67 -6.96 -6.74 8.19
C ALA A 67 -8.42 -6.51 7.78
N ALA A 68 -8.70 -5.45 7.02
CA ALA A 68 -10.02 -5.15 6.52
C ALA A 68 -10.39 -5.94 5.25
N ASP A 69 -9.49 -6.80 4.78
CA ASP A 69 -9.68 -7.64 3.57
C ASP A 69 -9.93 -6.81 2.30
N LEU A 70 -9.19 -5.72 2.15
CA LEU A 70 -9.35 -4.79 1.03
C LEU A 70 -8.25 -4.89 -0.02
N VAL A 71 -7.32 -5.84 0.12
CA VAL A 71 -6.18 -5.99 -0.78
C VAL A 71 -6.40 -7.19 -1.70
N ASP A 72 -6.33 -6.98 -3.00
CA ASP A 72 -6.48 -8.05 -4.00
C ASP A 72 -5.14 -8.63 -4.43
N HIS A 73 -4.09 -7.82 -4.39
CA HIS A 73 -2.76 -8.22 -4.85
C HIS A 73 -1.71 -7.57 -3.97
N LEU A 74 -0.76 -8.37 -3.48
CA LEU A 74 0.31 -7.90 -2.62
C LEU A 74 1.63 -8.46 -3.12
N HIS A 75 2.61 -7.58 -3.31
CA HIS A 75 3.96 -7.97 -3.71
C HIS A 75 4.94 -7.51 -2.64
N ILE A 76 5.72 -8.45 -2.11
CA ILE A 76 6.70 -8.19 -1.07
C ILE A 76 8.07 -8.66 -1.56
N VAL A 77 9.08 -7.86 -1.30
CA VAL A 77 10.47 -8.21 -1.60
C VAL A 77 11.19 -8.43 -0.28
N VAL A 78 11.72 -9.62 -0.10
CA VAL A 78 12.48 -10.00 1.11
C VAL A 78 13.96 -9.97 0.78
N ALA A 79 14.69 -9.05 1.40
CA ALA A 79 16.14 -8.96 1.26
C ALA A 79 16.82 -9.89 2.25
N PRO A 80 17.96 -10.54 1.88
CA PRO A 80 18.67 -11.46 2.76
C PRO A 80 19.53 -10.71 3.79
N ILE A 81 18.92 -9.82 4.55
CA ILE A 81 19.57 -8.98 5.55
C ILE A 81 18.82 -9.13 6.87
N VAL A 82 19.56 -9.28 7.95
CA VAL A 82 18.98 -9.34 9.29
C VAL A 82 19.14 -7.97 9.94
N LEU A 83 18.06 -7.22 10.03
CA LEU A 83 18.08 -5.92 10.68
C LEU A 83 18.06 -6.03 12.20
N GLY A 84 17.43 -7.08 12.72
CA GLY A 84 17.31 -7.32 14.16
C GLY A 84 16.27 -6.46 14.85
N ARG A 85 15.71 -5.48 14.15
CA ARG A 85 14.65 -4.59 14.66
C ARG A 85 13.89 -3.98 13.48
N GLY A 86 12.73 -3.46 13.77
CA GLY A 86 11.88 -2.83 12.76
C GLY A 86 10.43 -3.12 13.10
N GLU A 87 9.52 -2.62 12.27
CA GLU A 87 8.10 -2.82 12.46
C GLU A 87 7.64 -4.03 11.65
N PRO A 88 7.09 -5.09 12.29
CA PRO A 88 6.64 -6.28 11.59
C PRO A 88 5.38 -5.99 10.77
N LEU A 89 5.39 -6.43 9.51
CA LEU A 89 4.26 -6.24 8.61
C LEU A 89 3.07 -7.14 8.99
N TRP A 90 3.35 -8.37 9.43
CA TRP A 90 2.32 -9.39 9.62
C TRP A 90 1.69 -9.45 11.00
N ASP A 91 2.03 -8.51 11.87
CA ASP A 91 1.54 -8.52 13.25
C ASP A 91 0.01 -8.49 13.30
N GLY A 92 -0.57 -9.47 13.98
CA GLY A 92 -2.02 -9.60 14.09
C GLY A 92 -2.72 -10.19 12.87
N LEU A 93 -1.98 -10.70 11.89
CA LEU A 93 -2.54 -11.20 10.63
C LEU A 93 -2.37 -12.71 10.44
N GLU A 94 -2.40 -13.48 11.54
CA GLU A 94 -2.23 -14.93 11.50
C GLU A 94 -3.26 -15.57 10.56
N GLY A 95 -2.79 -16.45 9.69
CA GLY A 95 -3.64 -17.17 8.75
C GLY A 95 -4.04 -16.39 7.51
N LEU A 96 -3.50 -15.18 7.32
CA LEU A 96 -3.81 -14.34 6.17
C LEU A 96 -3.53 -15.05 4.85
N GLU A 97 -2.49 -15.89 4.80
CA GLU A 97 -2.10 -16.61 3.58
C GLU A 97 -3.20 -17.48 3.00
N ARG A 98 -4.18 -17.86 3.81
CA ARG A 98 -5.30 -18.71 3.35
C ARG A 98 -6.24 -18.00 2.39
N ARG A 99 -6.23 -16.67 2.40
CA ARG A 99 -7.07 -15.86 1.52
C ARG A 99 -6.44 -15.64 0.16
N PHE A 100 -5.17 -16.00 0.01
CA PHE A 100 -4.39 -15.68 -1.18
C PHE A 100 -3.77 -16.92 -1.81
N SER A 101 -3.57 -16.86 -3.13
CA SER A 101 -2.66 -17.73 -3.84
C SER A 101 -1.28 -17.09 -3.75
N THR A 102 -0.26 -17.85 -3.33
CA THR A 102 1.07 -17.30 -3.09
C THR A 102 2.09 -17.87 -4.05
N GLU A 103 3.06 -17.03 -4.44
CA GLU A 103 4.17 -17.43 -5.29
C GLU A 103 5.46 -16.80 -4.77
N ALA A 104 6.55 -17.55 -4.78
CA ALA A 104 7.85 -17.08 -4.33
C ALA A 104 8.87 -17.28 -5.43
N VAL A 105 9.58 -16.21 -5.81
CA VAL A 105 10.60 -16.24 -6.85
C VAL A 105 11.85 -15.52 -6.37
N SER A 106 12.99 -16.18 -6.44
CA SER A 106 14.29 -15.55 -6.12
C SER A 106 14.86 -14.87 -7.37
N SER A 107 15.45 -13.70 -7.17
CA SER A 107 16.12 -12.97 -8.25
C SER A 107 17.64 -13.09 -8.11
N PRO A 108 18.41 -12.76 -9.19
CA PRO A 108 19.87 -12.80 -9.14
C PRO A 108 20.49 -11.90 -8.07
N SER A 109 19.79 -10.84 -7.63
CA SER A 109 20.25 -9.95 -6.57
C SER A 109 20.21 -10.59 -5.18
N GLY A 110 19.64 -11.80 -5.04
CA GLY A 110 19.51 -12.49 -3.77
C GLY A 110 18.24 -12.20 -3.01
N VAL A 111 17.39 -11.31 -3.51
CA VAL A 111 16.09 -11.05 -2.88
C VAL A 111 15.06 -12.07 -3.32
N THR A 112 14.05 -12.29 -2.49
CA THR A 112 12.93 -13.17 -2.80
C THR A 112 11.68 -12.32 -3.00
N HIS A 113 11.01 -12.51 -4.12
CA HIS A 113 9.74 -11.86 -4.44
C HIS A 113 8.60 -12.75 -4.00
N LEU A 114 7.77 -12.26 -3.10
CA LEU A 114 6.56 -12.95 -2.66
C LEU A 114 5.36 -12.24 -3.24
N THR A 115 4.55 -12.96 -4.00
CA THR A 115 3.34 -12.41 -4.60
C THR A 115 2.13 -13.13 -4.02
N PHE A 116 1.19 -12.34 -3.51
CA PHE A 116 -0.08 -12.83 -2.96
C PHE A 116 -1.21 -12.30 -3.84
N THR A 117 -1.99 -13.19 -4.40
CA THR A 117 -3.14 -12.82 -5.23
C THR A 117 -4.41 -13.39 -4.60
N ARG A 118 -5.43 -12.57 -4.43
CA ARG A 118 -6.70 -12.98 -3.82
C ARG A 118 -7.27 -14.19 -4.56
N ARG A 119 -7.68 -15.18 -3.79
CA ARG A 119 -8.32 -16.39 -4.33
C ARG A 119 -9.73 -16.10 -4.84
#